data_7ac361618d1fefb8087678501585fa6e
#
_entry.id   7ac361618d1fefb8087678501585fa6e
#
_cell.length_a   1.000
_cell.length_b   1.000
_cell.length_c   1.000
_cell.angle_alpha   90.00
_cell.angle_beta   90.00
_cell.angle_gamma   90.00
#
_symmetry.space_group_name_H-M   'P 1'
#
loop_
_entity.id
_entity.type
_entity.pdbx_description
1 polymer ?
#
loop_
_entity_poly.entity_id
_entity_poly.type
_entity_poly.pdbx_seq_one_letter_code
_entity_poly.pdbx_strand_id
1 'polypeptide(L)' 'MIVFQVCDMTSHRSAGAVTKALKSVDHAALVRVDLATFTVEIEPSSATARQLGDAIRRAGYSPVAA' A
#
# COMPACT_ATOMS: atom_id res chain seq x y z
N MET A 1 7.09 6.09 9.28
CA MET A 1 6.89 5.37 8.02
C MET A 1 6.23 4.03 8.28
N ILE A 2 5.27 3.69 7.44
CA ILE A 2 4.53 2.43 7.55
C ILE A 2 4.97 1.53 6.39
N VAL A 3 5.30 0.27 6.67
CA VAL A 3 5.75 -0.67 5.65
C VAL A 3 4.84 -1.90 5.69
N PHE A 4 4.33 -2.27 4.52
CA PHE A 4 3.60 -3.53 4.34
C PHE A 4 4.33 -4.41 3.35
N GLN A 5 4.26 -5.72 3.57
CA GLN A 5 4.65 -6.69 2.57
C GLN A 5 3.39 -7.19 1.88
N VAL A 6 3.36 -7.10 0.55
CA VAL A 6 2.19 -7.47 -0.26
C VAL A 6 2.66 -8.46 -1.32
N CYS A 7 2.66 -9.74 -0.96
CA CYS A 7 3.27 -10.80 -1.79
C CYS A 7 2.50 -11.08 -3.08
N ASP A 8 1.23 -10.72 -3.14
CA ASP A 8 0.41 -10.91 -4.35
C ASP A 8 0.41 -9.69 -5.28
N MET A 9 1.26 -8.71 -5.00
CA MET A 9 1.46 -7.56 -5.86
C MET A 9 2.61 -7.88 -6.83
N THR A 10 2.28 -8.37 -8.02
CA THR A 10 3.28 -8.97 -8.90
C THR A 10 3.55 -8.21 -10.20
N SER A 11 2.89 -7.08 -10.42
CA SER A 11 3.04 -6.32 -11.66
C SER A 11 2.91 -4.83 -11.41
N HIS A 12 3.30 -4.02 -12.41
CA HIS A 12 3.12 -2.57 -12.34
C HIS A 12 1.64 -2.19 -12.22
N ARG A 13 0.75 -2.98 -12.82
CA ARG A 13 -0.69 -2.76 -12.69
C ARG A 13 -1.13 -2.94 -11.25
N SER A 14 -0.66 -4.00 -10.59
CA SER A 14 -0.95 -4.24 -9.18
C SER A 14 -0.41 -3.12 -8.30
N ALA A 15 0.82 -2.69 -8.56
CA ALA A 15 1.44 -1.58 -7.84
C ALA A 15 0.61 -0.30 -7.99
N GLY A 16 0.12 -0.02 -9.19
CA GLY A 16 -0.73 1.13 -9.46
C GLY A 16 -2.06 1.05 -8.72
N ALA A 17 -2.68 -0.13 -8.68
CA ALA A 17 -3.93 -0.35 -7.97
C ALA A 17 -3.76 -0.12 -6.46
N VAL A 18 -2.68 -0.65 -5.87
CA VAL A 18 -2.38 -0.46 -4.46
C VAL A 18 -2.12 1.02 -4.16
N THR A 19 -1.32 1.68 -4.97
CA THR A 19 -1.02 3.09 -4.80
C THR A 19 -2.30 3.93 -4.86
N LYS A 20 -3.16 3.67 -5.83
CA LYS A 20 -4.43 4.38 -5.97
C LYS A 20 -5.33 4.17 -4.76
N ALA A 21 -5.41 2.94 -4.26
CA ALA A 21 -6.21 2.62 -3.09
C ALA A 21 -5.71 3.38 -1.86
N LEU A 22 -4.40 3.44 -1.66
CA LEU A 22 -3.81 4.15 -0.54
C LEU A 22 -4.04 5.66 -0.64
N LYS A 23 -3.89 6.22 -1.83
CA LYS A 23 -4.11 7.64 -2.06
C LYS A 23 -5.58 8.04 -1.94
N SER A 24 -6.51 7.12 -2.12
CA SER A 24 -7.93 7.41 -1.92
C SER A 24 -8.28 7.56 -0.44
N VAL A 25 -7.49 6.94 0.44
CA VAL A 25 -7.66 7.06 1.90
C VAL A 25 -6.89 8.24 2.45
N ASP A 26 -5.72 8.53 1.88
CA ASP A 26 -4.84 9.60 2.34
C ASP A 26 -4.17 10.26 1.14
N HIS A 27 -4.78 11.33 0.64
CA HIS A 27 -4.33 12.03 -0.57
C HIS A 27 -2.90 12.54 -0.50
N ALA A 28 -2.47 12.97 0.68
CA ALA A 28 -1.17 13.57 0.87
C ALA A 28 -0.09 12.56 1.26
N ALA A 29 -0.45 11.28 1.36
CA ALA A 29 0.51 10.24 1.70
C ALA A 29 1.54 10.07 0.58
N LEU A 30 2.78 9.82 0.97
CA LEU A 30 3.83 9.43 0.04
C LEU A 30 3.89 7.91 0.01
N VAL A 31 3.78 7.34 -1.19
CA VAL A 31 3.74 5.89 -1.38
C VAL A 31 4.88 5.47 -2.30
N ARG A 32 5.65 4.51 -1.85
CA ARG A 32 6.71 3.90 -2.63
C ARG A 32 6.48 2.40 -2.70
N VAL A 33 6.45 1.85 -3.90
CA VAL A 33 6.26 0.42 -4.13
C VAL A 33 7.54 -0.17 -4.68
N ASP A 34 7.98 -1.29 -4.10
CA ASP A 34 9.12 -2.05 -4.56
C ASP A 34 8.64 -3.46 -4.93
N LEU A 35 8.58 -3.73 -6.23
CA LEU A 35 8.12 -5.03 -6.74
C LEU A 35 9.16 -6.14 -6.55
N ALA A 36 10.44 -5.77 -6.41
CA ALA A 36 11.49 -6.76 -6.20
C ALA A 36 11.40 -7.42 -4.83
N THR A 37 10.95 -6.66 -3.82
CA THR A 37 10.81 -7.15 -2.46
C THR A 37 9.35 -7.28 -2.02
N PHE A 38 8.40 -6.97 -2.89
CA PHE A 38 6.97 -6.98 -2.60
C PHE A 38 6.61 -6.09 -1.41
N THR A 39 7.28 -4.94 -1.29
CA THR A 39 7.03 -4.02 -0.18
C THR A 39 6.38 -2.74 -0.65
N VAL A 40 5.58 -2.18 0.24
CA VAL A 40 4.98 -0.86 0.07
C VAL A 40 5.35 -0.01 1.28
N GLU A 41 6.04 1.08 1.02
CA GLU A 41 6.42 2.04 2.06
C GLU A 41 5.51 3.24 1.96
N ILE A 42 4.93 3.64 3.08
CA ILE A 42 3.97 4.73 3.10
C ILE A 42 4.38 5.72 4.17
N GLU A 43 4.46 6.99 3.79
CA GLU A 43 4.57 8.09 4.72
C GLU A 43 3.20 8.73 4.83
N PRO A 44 2.42 8.43 5.89
CA PRO A 44 1.04 8.89 5.97
C PRO A 44 0.97 10.36 6.34
N SER A 45 -0.07 11.01 5.88
CA SER A 45 -0.41 12.37 6.30
C SER A 45 -1.45 12.33 7.44
N SER A 46 -2.52 11.58 7.26
CA SER A 46 -3.62 11.54 8.21
C SER A 46 -4.12 10.13 8.52
N ALA A 47 -3.85 9.16 7.65
CA ALA A 47 -4.36 7.80 7.83
C ALA A 47 -3.52 7.01 8.83
N THR A 48 -4.16 6.05 9.48
CA THR A 48 -3.48 5.10 10.36
C THR A 48 -3.02 3.89 9.56
N ALA A 49 -2.10 3.10 10.15
CA ALA A 49 -1.66 1.85 9.54
C ALA A 49 -2.84 0.91 9.25
N ARG A 50 -3.80 0.87 10.16
CA ARG A 50 -5.00 0.04 10.00
C ARG A 50 -5.82 0.47 8.79
N GLN A 51 -6.04 1.77 8.63
CA GLN A 51 -6.80 2.30 7.49
C GLN A 51 -6.09 2.00 6.18
N LEU A 52 -4.78 2.14 6.14
CA LEU A 52 -3.98 1.85 4.94
C LEU A 52 -4.00 0.36 4.60
N GLY A 53 -3.86 -0.51 5.60
CA GLY A 53 -3.97 -1.95 5.41
C GLY A 53 -5.34 -2.36 4.87
N ASP A 54 -6.40 -1.78 5.42
CA ASP A 54 -7.76 -2.05 4.95
C ASP A 54 -7.95 -1.60 3.51
N ALA A 55 -7.36 -0.48 3.12
CA ALA A 55 -7.42 0.00 1.74
C ALA A 55 -6.77 -1.00 0.77
N ILE A 56 -5.63 -1.57 1.15
CA ILE A 56 -4.95 -2.58 0.34
C ILE A 56 -5.82 -3.83 0.20
N ARG A 57 -6.46 -4.27 1.30
CA ARG A 57 -7.37 -5.43 1.26
C ARG A 57 -8.55 -5.18 0.35
N ARG A 58 -9.13 -3.99 0.38
CA ARG A 58 -10.25 -3.63 -0.49
C ARG A 58 -9.87 -3.63 -1.96
N ALA A 59 -8.62 -3.36 -2.26
CA ALA A 59 -8.10 -3.42 -3.63
C ALA A 59 -7.90 -4.86 -4.11
N GLY A 60 -8.04 -5.85 -3.23
CA GLY A 60 -7.92 -7.26 -3.56
C GLY A 60 -6.56 -7.87 -3.25
N TYR A 61 -5.76 -7.22 -2.41
CA TYR A 61 -4.42 -7.70 -2.05
C TYR A 61 -4.33 -8.03 -0.57
N SER A 62 -3.27 -8.73 -0.19
CA SER A 62 -3.10 -9.24 1.18
C SER A 62 -1.90 -8.57 1.84
N PRO A 63 -2.08 -7.46 2.56
CA PRO A 63 -0.98 -6.78 3.22
C PRO A 63 -0.61 -7.49 4.52
N VAL A 64 0.68 -7.54 4.78
CA VAL A 64 1.24 -8.03 6.05
C VAL A 64 2.12 -6.91 6.60
N ALA A 65 1.92 -6.56 7.86
CA ALA A 65 2.76 -5.55 8.50
C ALA A 65 4.20 -6.06 8.58
N ALA A 66 5.11 -5.23 8.13
CA ALA A 66 6.53 -5.58 8.09
C ALA A 66 7.29 -4.91 9.22
#